data_684c9a7001d625ce999d936a6957ac23
#
_entry.id   684c9a7001d625ce999d936a6957ac23
#
_cell.length_a   1.000
_cell.length_b   1.000
_cell.length_c   1.000
_cell.angle_alpha   90.00
_cell.angle_beta   90.00
_cell.angle_gamma   90.00
#
_symmetry.space_group_name_H-M   'P 1'
#
loop_
_entity.id
_entity.type
_entity.pdbx_description
1 polymer ?
#
loop_
_entity_poly.entity_id
_entity_poly.type
_entity_poly.pdbx_seq_one_letter_code
_entity_poly.pdbx_strand_id
1 'polypeptide(L)'
;MDLELTDEQRAFAQAARDYAQGELAPHAARWDAEGIFPKDAFARAGEMGFCAIYASEDIGGLGLPRLDATLVFEEMAAVDPSTTAFLTIHNMATWMVGKWGQPALREAWGPLLASGQKLASYCLTCLLYTSDAADE
;
A
#
# COMPACT_ATOMS: atom_id res chain seq x y z
N MET A 1 -6.24 -14.18 -24.79
CA MET A 1 -5.71 -13.57 -23.54
C MET A 1 -5.57 -14.72 -22.57
N ASP A 2 -4.38 -15.02 -22.12
CA ASP A 2 -4.13 -16.00 -21.07
C ASP A 2 -4.41 -15.31 -19.73
N LEU A 3 -5.27 -15.90 -18.91
CA LEU A 3 -5.65 -15.41 -17.59
C LEU A 3 -5.04 -16.25 -16.47
N GLU A 4 -4.20 -17.23 -16.83
CA GLU A 4 -3.50 -18.03 -15.82
C GLU A 4 -2.40 -17.21 -15.14
N LEU A 5 -2.36 -17.26 -13.83
CA LEU A 5 -1.32 -16.62 -13.06
C LEU A 5 0.00 -17.36 -13.22
N THR A 6 1.10 -16.64 -13.28
CA THR A 6 2.44 -17.20 -13.20
C THR A 6 2.72 -17.79 -11.80
N ASP A 7 3.73 -18.62 -11.68
CA ASP A 7 4.15 -19.16 -10.37
C ASP A 7 4.59 -18.05 -9.42
N GLU A 8 5.24 -17.01 -9.94
CA GLU A 8 5.64 -15.83 -9.19
C GLU A 8 4.44 -15.05 -8.67
N GLN A 9 3.44 -14.81 -9.51
CA GLN A 9 2.19 -14.15 -9.11
C GLN A 9 1.43 -14.95 -8.05
N ARG A 10 1.40 -16.29 -8.17
CA ARG A 10 0.83 -17.16 -7.14
C ARG A 10 1.59 -17.06 -5.81
N ALA A 11 2.93 -16.97 -5.87
CA ALA A 11 3.75 -16.81 -4.67
C ALA A 11 3.51 -15.46 -3.98
N PHE A 12 3.37 -14.36 -4.74
CA PHE A 12 3.02 -13.05 -4.18
C PHE A 12 1.63 -13.05 -3.54
N ALA A 13 0.63 -13.59 -4.21
CA ALA A 13 -0.71 -13.72 -3.64
C ALA A 13 -0.70 -14.55 -2.35
N GLN A 14 0.06 -15.66 -2.32
CA GLN A 14 0.17 -16.49 -1.13
C GLN A 14 0.86 -15.74 0.02
N ALA A 15 1.95 -15.02 -0.23
CA ALA A 15 2.62 -14.21 0.79
C ALA A 15 1.69 -13.12 1.37
N ALA A 16 0.89 -12.49 0.52
CA ALA A 16 -0.10 -11.51 0.95
C ALA A 16 -1.22 -12.15 1.80
N ARG A 17 -1.69 -13.33 1.42
CA ARG A 17 -2.67 -14.11 2.19
C ARG A 17 -2.13 -14.48 3.57
N ASP A 18 -0.91 -14.98 3.64
CA ASP A 18 -0.26 -15.39 4.89
C ASP A 18 -0.09 -14.19 5.82
N TYR A 19 0.35 -13.06 5.28
CA TYR A 19 0.43 -11.80 6.00
C TYR A 19 -0.95 -11.35 6.51
N ALA A 20 -1.97 -11.35 5.65
CA ALA A 20 -3.31 -10.91 6.01
C ALA A 20 -3.91 -11.79 7.12
N GLN A 21 -3.77 -13.11 7.03
CA GLN A 21 -4.27 -14.05 8.04
C GLN A 21 -3.50 -13.96 9.36
N GLY A 22 -2.18 -13.74 9.31
CA GLY A 22 -1.35 -13.67 10.51
C GLY A 22 -1.40 -12.31 11.22
N GLU A 23 -1.37 -11.22 10.46
CA GLU A 23 -1.17 -9.87 10.99
C GLU A 23 -2.45 -9.01 11.03
N LEU A 24 -3.39 -9.22 10.11
CA LEU A 24 -4.61 -8.42 10.03
C LEU A 24 -5.82 -9.12 10.67
N ALA A 25 -6.09 -10.37 10.31
CA ALA A 25 -7.28 -11.09 10.74
C ALA A 25 -7.51 -11.10 12.26
N PRO A 26 -6.50 -11.29 13.12
CA PRO A 26 -6.70 -11.31 14.57
C PRO A 26 -7.16 -9.97 15.15
N HIS A 27 -7.01 -8.88 14.40
CA HIS A 27 -7.16 -7.52 14.90
C HIS A 27 -8.17 -6.66 14.14
N ALA A 28 -8.51 -7.00 12.90
CA ALA A 28 -9.31 -6.18 11.99
C ALA A 28 -10.63 -5.69 12.61
N ALA A 29 -11.41 -6.59 13.21
CA ALA A 29 -12.68 -6.25 13.84
C ALA A 29 -12.52 -5.25 15.00
N ARG A 30 -11.45 -5.36 15.79
CA ARG A 30 -11.17 -4.43 16.88
C ARG A 30 -10.73 -3.08 16.34
N TRP A 31 -9.85 -3.06 15.36
CA TRP A 31 -9.39 -1.81 14.75
C TRP A 31 -10.54 -1.01 14.13
N ASP A 32 -11.47 -1.70 13.47
CA ASP A 32 -12.66 -1.06 12.92
C ASP A 32 -13.56 -0.49 14.03
N ALA A 33 -13.89 -1.29 15.05
CA ALA A 33 -14.77 -0.90 16.14
C ALA A 33 -14.22 0.27 16.98
N GLU A 34 -12.90 0.31 17.18
CA GLU A 34 -12.23 1.30 18.04
C GLU A 34 -11.61 2.47 17.25
N GLY A 35 -11.73 2.48 15.91
CA GLY A 35 -11.12 3.50 15.05
C GLY A 35 -9.59 3.54 15.11
N ILE A 36 -8.94 2.38 15.23
CA ILE A 36 -7.49 2.27 15.38
C ILE A 36 -6.83 2.18 14.00
N PHE A 37 -5.85 3.04 13.73
CA PHE A 37 -4.96 2.90 12.59
C PHE A 37 -3.78 1.97 12.95
N PRO A 38 -3.58 0.83 12.25
CA PRO A 38 -2.63 -0.21 12.62
C PRO A 38 -1.19 0.07 12.14
N LYS A 39 -0.51 1.04 12.73
CA LYS A 39 0.84 1.46 12.32
C LYS A 39 1.86 0.32 12.29
N ASP A 40 1.80 -0.59 13.25
CA ASP A 40 2.75 -1.71 13.33
C ASP A 40 2.52 -2.74 12.21
N ALA A 41 1.27 -3.04 11.88
CA ALA A 41 0.95 -3.88 10.74
C ALA A 41 1.41 -3.21 9.44
N PHE A 42 1.22 -1.90 9.31
CA PHE A 42 1.69 -1.15 8.15
C PHE A 42 3.22 -1.18 8.00
N ALA A 43 3.97 -1.07 9.10
CA ALA A 43 5.42 -1.21 9.09
C ALA A 43 5.86 -2.60 8.63
N ARG A 44 5.20 -3.67 9.11
CA ARG A 44 5.47 -5.04 8.66
C ARG A 44 5.12 -5.26 7.18
N ALA A 45 4.04 -4.65 6.68
CA ALA A 45 3.74 -4.64 5.25
C ALA A 45 4.87 -4.00 4.43
N GLY A 46 5.48 -2.94 4.98
CA GLY A 46 6.65 -2.28 4.39
C GLY A 46 7.88 -3.18 4.32
N GLU A 47 8.16 -3.97 5.37
CA GLU A 47 9.25 -4.97 5.38
C GLU A 47 9.09 -6.03 4.30
N MET A 48 7.86 -6.36 3.93
CA MET A 48 7.52 -7.28 2.83
C MET A 48 7.48 -6.60 1.45
N GLY A 49 7.72 -5.29 1.37
CA GLY A 49 7.65 -4.51 0.14
C GLY A 49 6.21 -4.11 -0.27
N PHE A 50 5.20 -4.42 0.52
CA PHE A 50 3.80 -4.13 0.18
C PHE A 50 3.43 -2.64 0.24
N CYS A 51 4.30 -1.80 0.80
CA CYS A 51 4.13 -0.34 0.79
C CYS A 51 4.53 0.33 -0.54
N ALA A 52 5.24 -0.38 -1.44
CA ALA A 52 5.77 0.19 -2.68
C ALA A 52 5.84 -0.84 -3.83
N ILE A 53 4.78 -1.61 -4.04
CA ILE A 53 4.77 -2.76 -4.96
C ILE A 53 5.11 -2.33 -6.40
N TYR A 54 4.49 -1.26 -6.91
CA TYR A 54 4.72 -0.75 -8.27
C TYR A 54 5.51 0.57 -8.31
N ALA A 55 6.11 0.97 -7.20
CA ALA A 55 7.08 2.06 -7.20
C ALA A 55 8.44 1.54 -7.70
N SER A 56 9.24 2.44 -8.26
CA SER A 56 10.53 2.08 -8.84
C SER A 56 11.55 1.61 -7.81
N GLU A 57 12.43 0.71 -8.22
CA GLU A 57 13.46 0.13 -7.36
C GLU A 57 14.46 1.15 -6.81
N ASP A 58 14.72 2.23 -7.55
CA ASP A 58 15.65 3.29 -7.14
C ASP A 58 15.20 4.08 -5.91
N ILE A 59 13.93 3.98 -5.53
CA ILE A 59 13.40 4.53 -4.28
C ILE A 59 13.05 3.43 -3.24
N GLY A 60 13.44 2.19 -3.50
CA GLY A 60 13.17 1.05 -2.62
C GLY A 60 11.85 0.31 -2.91
N GLY A 61 11.19 0.58 -4.03
CA GLY A 61 10.01 -0.15 -4.48
C GLY A 61 10.36 -1.50 -5.12
N LEU A 62 9.36 -2.33 -5.37
CA LEU A 62 9.53 -3.63 -6.03
C LEU A 62 9.52 -3.54 -7.55
N GLY A 63 9.10 -2.42 -8.15
CA GLY A 63 9.03 -2.23 -9.59
C GLY A 63 8.05 -3.15 -10.32
N LEU A 64 7.14 -3.80 -9.61
CA LEU A 64 6.23 -4.81 -10.16
C LEU A 64 5.08 -4.16 -10.95
N PRO A 65 4.47 -4.89 -11.89
CA PRO A 65 3.25 -4.47 -12.57
C PRO A 65 2.08 -4.23 -11.61
N ARG A 66 1.12 -3.42 -12.03
CA ARG A 66 -0.08 -3.16 -11.22
C ARG A 66 -0.98 -4.39 -11.06
N LEU A 67 -0.90 -5.35 -11.97
CA LEU A 67 -1.59 -6.63 -11.84
C LEU A 67 -1.12 -7.38 -10.57
N ASP A 68 0.19 -7.42 -10.34
CA ASP A 68 0.75 -8.09 -9.17
C ASP A 68 0.33 -7.38 -7.87
N ALA A 69 0.28 -6.04 -7.88
CA ALA A 69 -0.27 -5.28 -6.77
C ALA A 69 -1.76 -5.59 -6.52
N THR A 70 -2.54 -5.79 -7.58
CA THR A 70 -3.96 -6.14 -7.46
C THR A 70 -4.13 -7.49 -6.76
N LEU A 71 -3.32 -8.49 -7.12
CA LEU A 71 -3.35 -9.82 -6.48
C LEU A 71 -3.03 -9.73 -4.99
N VAL A 72 -2.03 -8.92 -4.61
CA VAL A 72 -1.69 -8.68 -3.20
C VAL A 72 -2.85 -8.00 -2.46
N PHE A 73 -3.40 -6.94 -3.03
CA PHE A 73 -4.48 -6.19 -2.39
C PHE A 73 -5.78 -6.99 -2.29
N GLU A 74 -6.09 -7.86 -3.25
CA GLU A 74 -7.25 -8.74 -3.20
C GLU A 74 -7.19 -9.67 -2.00
N GLU A 75 -6.05 -10.31 -1.75
CA GLU A 75 -5.87 -11.20 -0.61
C GLU A 75 -5.93 -10.46 0.73
N MET A 76 -5.37 -9.26 0.81
CA MET A 76 -5.41 -8.45 2.02
C MET A 76 -6.82 -7.88 2.27
N ALA A 77 -7.52 -7.42 1.24
CA ALA A 77 -8.86 -6.84 1.35
C ALA A 77 -9.91 -7.88 1.73
N ALA A 78 -9.70 -9.15 1.41
CA ALA A 78 -10.57 -10.24 1.86
C ALA A 78 -10.60 -10.39 3.40
N VAL A 79 -9.60 -9.82 4.08
CA VAL A 79 -9.45 -9.89 5.54
C VAL A 79 -9.74 -8.54 6.20
N ASP A 80 -9.10 -7.48 5.72
CA ASP A 80 -9.25 -6.12 6.25
C ASP A 80 -9.26 -5.10 5.10
N PRO A 81 -10.43 -4.76 4.57
CA PRO A 81 -10.56 -3.80 3.49
C PRO A 81 -10.13 -2.38 3.90
N SER A 82 -10.28 -2.00 5.16
CA SER A 82 -9.91 -0.67 5.64
C SER A 82 -8.40 -0.45 5.61
N THR A 83 -7.63 -1.35 6.22
CA THR A 83 -6.15 -1.30 6.17
C THR A 83 -5.65 -1.41 4.74
N THR A 84 -6.27 -2.27 3.92
CA THR A 84 -5.89 -2.41 2.50
C THR A 84 -6.15 -1.13 1.71
N ALA A 85 -7.25 -0.43 1.95
CA ALA A 85 -7.53 0.86 1.32
C ALA A 85 -6.43 1.88 1.61
N PHE A 86 -5.99 2.01 2.86
CA PHE A 86 -4.84 2.86 3.21
C PHE A 86 -3.57 2.45 2.46
N LEU A 87 -3.31 1.15 2.36
CA LEU A 87 -2.12 0.64 1.69
C LEU A 87 -2.14 0.91 0.19
N THR A 88 -3.30 0.82 -0.47
CA THR A 88 -3.44 1.15 -1.90
C THR A 88 -3.15 2.62 -2.17
N ILE A 89 -3.68 3.52 -1.34
CA ILE A 89 -3.43 4.97 -1.47
C ILE A 89 -1.98 5.30 -1.18
N HIS A 90 -1.39 4.69 -0.16
CA HIS A 90 0.02 4.86 0.15
C HIS A 90 0.93 4.41 -1.01
N ASN A 91 0.67 3.26 -1.62
CA ASN A 91 1.39 2.79 -2.81
C ASN A 91 1.29 3.79 -3.97
N MET A 92 0.09 4.34 -4.20
CA MET A 92 -0.12 5.33 -5.25
C MET A 92 0.70 6.60 -4.99
N ALA A 93 0.66 7.13 -3.77
CA ALA A 93 1.42 8.33 -3.39
C ALA A 93 2.94 8.07 -3.48
N THR A 94 3.40 6.92 -3.00
CA THR A 94 4.82 6.50 -3.08
C THR A 94 5.28 6.41 -4.53
N TRP A 95 4.48 5.79 -5.41
CA TRP A 95 4.77 5.73 -6.84
C TRP A 95 4.83 7.12 -7.49
N MET A 96 3.94 8.04 -7.10
CA MET A 96 3.95 9.41 -7.62
C MET A 96 5.21 10.15 -7.22
N VAL A 97 5.65 10.03 -5.97
CA VAL A 97 6.93 10.57 -5.49
C VAL A 97 8.08 10.00 -6.30
N GLY A 98 8.12 8.68 -6.49
CA GLY A 98 9.17 8.02 -7.27
C GLY A 98 9.20 8.45 -8.74
N LYS A 99 8.03 8.64 -9.36
CA LYS A 99 7.93 8.92 -10.80
C LYS A 99 8.10 10.39 -11.15
N TRP A 100 7.53 11.29 -10.35
CA TRP A 100 7.45 12.73 -10.66
C TRP A 100 8.08 13.64 -9.60
N GLY A 101 8.52 13.07 -8.49
CA GLY A 101 9.24 13.84 -7.47
C GLY A 101 10.55 14.41 -7.99
N GLN A 102 10.88 15.62 -7.52
CA GLN A 102 12.22 16.16 -7.75
C GLN A 102 13.30 15.26 -7.12
N PRO A 103 14.53 15.22 -7.62
CA PRO A 103 15.59 14.33 -7.12
C PRO A 103 15.74 14.37 -5.59
N ALA A 104 15.81 15.56 -5.01
CA ALA A 104 15.92 15.73 -3.56
C ALA A 104 14.74 15.15 -2.77
N LEU A 105 13.52 15.24 -3.31
CA LEU A 105 12.33 14.65 -2.70
C LEU A 105 12.36 13.13 -2.77
N ARG A 106 12.73 12.59 -3.93
CA ARG A 106 12.83 11.14 -4.16
C ARG A 106 13.88 10.52 -3.23
N GLU A 107 15.05 11.14 -3.13
CA GLU A 107 16.13 10.67 -2.28
C GLU A 107 15.76 10.71 -0.78
N ALA A 108 15.16 11.82 -0.33
CA ALA A 108 14.81 12.00 1.07
C ALA A 108 13.60 11.16 1.53
N TRP A 109 12.59 11.01 0.68
CA TRP A 109 11.31 10.40 1.08
C TRP A 109 11.05 9.03 0.47
N GLY A 110 11.59 8.74 -0.70
CA GLY A 110 11.35 7.48 -1.40
C GLY A 110 11.58 6.26 -0.51
N PRO A 111 12.77 6.05 0.07
CA PRO A 111 13.05 4.90 0.93
C PRO A 111 12.18 4.84 2.20
N LEU A 112 11.85 5.99 2.78
CA LEU A 112 11.01 6.07 3.98
C LEU A 112 9.55 5.69 3.69
N LEU A 113 9.06 6.04 2.51
CA LEU A 113 7.72 5.66 2.05
C LEU A 113 7.71 4.18 1.64
N ALA A 114 8.69 3.73 0.88
CA ALA A 114 8.77 2.35 0.42
C ALA A 114 8.84 1.35 1.57
N SER A 115 9.55 1.70 2.65
CA SER A 115 9.64 0.87 3.86
C SER A 115 8.46 1.00 4.83
N GLY A 116 7.48 1.87 4.55
CA GLY A 116 6.36 2.12 5.47
C GLY A 116 6.72 2.90 6.74
N GLN A 117 7.96 3.40 6.88
CA GLN A 117 8.37 4.22 8.03
C GLN A 117 7.66 5.58 8.06
N LYS A 118 7.32 6.09 6.90
CA LYS A 118 6.48 7.28 6.72
C LYS A 118 5.28 6.93 5.88
N LEU A 119 4.16 7.58 6.17
CA LEU A 119 2.92 7.39 5.46
C LEU A 119 2.68 8.55 4.49
N ALA A 120 2.11 8.24 3.33
CA ALA A 120 1.70 9.23 2.36
C ALA A 120 0.24 8.99 1.96
N SER A 121 -0.44 10.06 1.68
CA SER A 121 -1.79 10.06 1.14
C SER A 121 -1.87 10.91 -0.11
N TYR A 122 -2.89 10.69 -0.91
CA TYR A 122 -3.14 11.43 -2.12
C TYR A 122 -4.50 12.13 -2.05
N CYS A 123 -4.46 13.45 -2.02
CA CYS A 123 -5.65 14.30 -1.97
C CYS A 123 -6.04 14.71 -3.39
N LEU A 124 -6.92 13.92 -4.02
CA LEU A 124 -7.41 14.20 -5.38
C LEU A 124 -8.69 15.02 -5.40
N THR A 125 -9.45 14.98 -4.31
CA THR A 125 -10.78 15.56 -4.24
C THR A 125 -10.74 17.08 -4.32
N CYS A 126 -11.64 17.67 -5.13
CA CYS A 126 -11.70 19.11 -5.29
C CYS A 126 -12.15 19.80 -4.02
N LEU A 127 -11.48 20.90 -3.69
CA LEU A 127 -11.73 21.74 -2.54
C LEU A 127 -13.19 22.23 -2.40
N LEU A 128 -13.91 22.40 -3.51
CA LEU A 128 -15.17 23.11 -3.51
C LEU A 128 -16.42 22.22 -3.56
N TYR A 129 -16.31 20.92 -3.88
CA TYR A 129 -17.52 20.12 -4.10
C TYR A 129 -17.43 18.63 -3.77
N THR A 130 -16.32 18.12 -3.29
CA THR A 130 -16.15 16.67 -3.10
C THR A 130 -15.65 16.25 -1.73
N SER A 131 -15.19 17.18 -0.88
CA SER A 131 -14.75 16.86 0.47
C SER A 131 -14.65 18.11 1.35
N ASP A 132 -15.27 18.08 2.51
CA ASP A 132 -15.15 19.11 3.54
C ASP A 132 -13.75 19.14 4.17
N ALA A 133 -13.00 18.04 4.07
CA ALA A 133 -11.63 17.94 4.58
C ALA A 133 -10.62 18.82 3.81
N ALA A 134 -11.05 19.46 2.72
CA ALA A 134 -10.22 20.40 1.99
C ALA A 134 -10.35 21.85 2.51
N ASP A 135 -11.29 22.11 3.42
CA ASP A 135 -11.54 23.41 4.02
C ASP A 135 -10.84 23.60 5.39
N GLU A 136 -10.16 22.57 5.89
CA GLU A 136 -9.34 22.58 7.10
C GLU A 136 -7.84 22.64 6.75
#